data_4a9972b9b88a6d81739e5990e89e821a
#
_entry.id   4a9972b9b88a6d81739e5990e89e821a
#
_cell.length_a   1.000
_cell.length_b   1.000
_cell.length_c   1.000
_cell.angle_alpha   90.00
_cell.angle_beta   90.00
_cell.angle_gamma   90.00
#
_symmetry.space_group_name_H-M   'P 1'
#
loop_
_entity.id
_entity.type
_entity.pdbx_description
1 polymer ?
#
loop_
_entity_poly.entity_id
_entity_poly.type
_entity_poly.pdbx_seq_one_letter_code
_entity_poly.pdbx_strand_id
1 'polypeptide(L)'
;MTIRQAVPEDARQAARLLYDALHDVAHQLTGEEKEQDVVEMLERYFAADEGRLSHKQALVKEIDGVVAGVVVAYGGDQIAELDRPILDRLRKLKNDPHFHLDKESDEDEYYIDTLSVSPAFGGQGIGTKLIRASEEQASALGYGKIAMAVVTDNARAYSLYLHLGYEVDKEITINGHAYYHMVKRL
;
A
#
# COMPACT_ATOMS: atom_id res chain seq x y z
N MET A 1 15.81 -12.52 -11.38
CA MET A 1 15.40 -11.29 -10.65
C MET A 1 14.01 -10.88 -11.12
N THR A 2 12.96 -11.33 -10.47
CA THR A 2 11.59 -11.22 -11.01
C THR A 2 10.70 -10.45 -10.03
N ILE A 3 9.82 -9.60 -10.54
CA ILE A 3 8.64 -9.14 -9.80
C ILE A 3 7.58 -10.21 -10.01
N ARG A 4 6.96 -10.63 -8.92
CA ARG A 4 5.93 -11.67 -8.93
C ARG A 4 4.78 -11.33 -7.99
N GLN A 5 3.67 -12.00 -8.19
CA GLN A 5 2.60 -12.01 -7.20
C GLN A 5 3.14 -12.50 -5.87
N ALA A 6 2.76 -11.83 -4.79
CA ALA A 6 3.11 -12.28 -3.46
C ALA A 6 2.37 -13.57 -3.09
N VAL A 7 2.94 -14.32 -2.16
CA VAL A 7 2.35 -15.53 -1.58
C VAL A 7 2.33 -15.41 -0.04
N PRO A 8 1.52 -16.21 0.67
CA PRO A 8 1.44 -16.13 2.14
C PRO A 8 2.80 -16.26 2.85
N GLU A 9 3.73 -17.01 2.28
CA GLU A 9 5.06 -17.24 2.82
C GLU A 9 5.94 -15.97 2.84
N ASP A 10 5.60 -14.96 2.03
CA ASP A 10 6.28 -13.67 2.03
C ASP A 10 5.90 -12.81 3.24
N ALA A 11 4.82 -13.16 3.96
CA ALA A 11 4.17 -12.31 4.97
C ALA A 11 5.14 -11.75 6.01
N ARG A 12 6.03 -12.60 6.54
CA ARG A 12 6.99 -12.20 7.58
C ARG A 12 7.94 -11.10 7.11
N GLN A 13 8.43 -11.19 5.87
CA GLN A 13 9.33 -10.18 5.29
C GLN A 13 8.54 -8.95 4.83
N ALA A 14 7.39 -9.16 4.19
CA ALA A 14 6.54 -8.09 3.72
C ALA A 14 5.98 -7.23 4.86
N ALA A 15 5.57 -7.83 5.98
CA ALA A 15 5.03 -7.09 7.14
C ALA A 15 6.00 -6.04 7.66
N ARG A 16 7.30 -6.34 7.70
CA ARG A 16 8.32 -5.37 8.10
C ARG A 16 8.41 -4.20 7.13
N LEU A 17 8.41 -4.49 5.83
CA LEU A 17 8.43 -3.46 4.79
C LEU A 17 7.15 -2.60 4.82
N LEU A 18 5.99 -3.21 5.05
CA LEU A 18 4.73 -2.47 5.21
C LEU A 18 4.77 -1.55 6.42
N TYR A 19 5.26 -2.02 7.56
CA TYR A 19 5.43 -1.20 8.76
C TYR A 19 6.32 0.01 8.49
N ASP A 20 7.46 -0.20 7.84
CA ASP A 20 8.42 0.86 7.51
C ASP A 20 7.83 1.93 6.57
N ALA A 21 6.87 1.58 5.71
CA ALA A 21 6.22 2.51 4.79
C ALA A 21 4.98 3.19 5.39
N LEU A 22 4.18 2.45 6.16
CA LEU A 22 2.90 2.94 6.68
C LEU A 22 3.06 3.81 7.94
N HIS A 23 4.13 3.64 8.72
CA HIS A 23 4.38 4.37 9.96
C HIS A 23 3.16 4.37 10.91
N ASP A 24 2.63 5.55 11.24
CA ASP A 24 1.47 5.72 12.11
C ASP A 24 0.16 5.14 11.53
N VAL A 25 0.03 5.10 10.22
CA VAL A 25 -1.10 4.43 9.55
C VAL A 25 -1.12 2.93 9.87
N ALA A 26 0.03 2.28 10.02
CA ALA A 26 0.10 0.88 10.45
C ALA A 26 -0.54 0.67 11.83
N HIS A 27 -0.30 1.57 12.78
CA HIS A 27 -0.95 1.54 14.09
C HIS A 27 -2.47 1.73 13.98
N GLN A 28 -2.92 2.65 13.12
CA GLN A 28 -4.34 2.86 12.87
C GLN A 28 -5.01 1.62 12.29
N LEU A 29 -4.42 1.00 11.25
CA LEU A 29 -5.00 -0.15 10.56
C LEU A 29 -5.02 -1.42 11.43
N THR A 30 -4.06 -1.59 12.32
CA THR A 30 -3.98 -2.75 13.21
C THR A 30 -4.70 -2.56 14.53
N GLY A 31 -4.84 -1.31 15.00
CA GLY A 31 -5.35 -0.98 16.33
C GLY A 31 -4.38 -1.32 17.45
N GLU A 32 -3.12 -1.60 17.12
CA GLU A 32 -2.07 -1.96 18.07
C GLU A 32 -1.14 -0.77 18.36
N GLU A 33 -0.61 -0.71 19.58
CA GLU A 33 0.27 0.39 20.01
C GLU A 33 1.75 0.03 19.90
N LYS A 34 2.10 -1.22 20.21
CA LYS A 34 3.49 -1.67 20.19
C LYS A 34 3.90 -2.12 18.80
N GLU A 35 5.09 -1.72 18.36
CA GLU A 35 5.65 -2.08 17.06
C GLU A 35 5.58 -3.58 16.78
N GLN A 36 5.96 -4.41 17.76
CA GLN A 36 5.92 -5.87 17.58
C GLN A 36 4.52 -6.36 17.28
N ASP A 37 3.51 -5.90 18.02
CA ASP A 37 2.12 -6.31 17.86
C ASP A 37 1.55 -5.81 16.52
N VAL A 38 1.95 -4.60 16.10
CA VAL A 38 1.61 -4.05 14.76
C VAL A 38 2.17 -4.93 13.66
N VAL A 39 3.46 -5.26 13.71
CA VAL A 39 4.12 -6.09 12.69
C VAL A 39 3.50 -7.49 12.64
N GLU A 40 3.21 -8.12 13.79
CA GLU A 40 2.53 -9.42 13.84
C GLU A 40 1.12 -9.36 13.22
N MET A 41 0.39 -8.26 13.42
CA MET A 41 -0.93 -8.07 12.81
C MET A 41 -0.82 -7.82 11.31
N LEU A 42 0.15 -7.03 10.84
CA LEU A 42 0.42 -6.85 9.41
C LEU A 42 0.80 -8.17 8.74
N GLU A 43 1.58 -9.03 9.40
CA GLU A 43 1.90 -10.38 8.92
C GLU A 43 0.63 -11.21 8.73
N ARG A 44 -0.31 -11.17 9.70
CA ARG A 44 -1.60 -11.85 9.60
C ARG A 44 -2.47 -11.30 8.46
N TYR A 45 -2.55 -9.98 8.30
CA TYR A 45 -3.28 -9.36 7.19
C TYR A 45 -2.69 -9.76 5.85
N PHE A 46 -1.36 -9.77 5.74
CA PHE A 46 -0.69 -10.12 4.49
C PHE A 46 -0.87 -11.58 4.11
N ALA A 47 -0.80 -12.49 5.07
CA ALA A 47 -0.99 -13.93 4.85
C ALA A 47 -2.44 -14.31 4.55
N ALA A 48 -3.42 -13.45 4.89
CA ALA A 48 -4.83 -13.72 4.67
C ALA A 48 -5.20 -13.67 3.17
N ASP A 49 -6.25 -14.42 2.82
CA ASP A 49 -6.79 -14.43 1.45
C ASP A 49 -7.66 -13.22 1.11
N GLU A 50 -8.01 -12.41 2.11
CA GLU A 50 -8.91 -11.27 1.99
C GLU A 50 -8.30 -10.03 2.64
N GLY A 51 -8.73 -8.86 2.17
CA GLY A 51 -8.37 -7.56 2.73
C GLY A 51 -7.35 -6.77 1.90
N ARG A 52 -7.30 -5.47 2.15
CA ARG A 52 -6.48 -4.53 1.38
C ARG A 52 -4.98 -4.80 1.46
N LEU A 53 -4.50 -5.38 2.56
CA LEU A 53 -3.09 -5.70 2.78
C LEU A 53 -2.76 -7.18 2.51
N SER A 54 -3.70 -7.94 1.93
CA SER A 54 -3.49 -9.34 1.56
C SER A 54 -2.39 -9.50 0.50
N HIS A 55 -1.65 -10.61 0.54
CA HIS A 55 -0.72 -11.02 -0.51
C HIS A 55 -1.36 -11.02 -1.90
N LYS A 56 -2.68 -11.21 -2.00
CA LYS A 56 -3.42 -11.16 -3.28
C LYS A 56 -3.44 -9.77 -3.92
N GLN A 57 -3.25 -8.72 -3.13
CA GLN A 57 -3.16 -7.34 -3.60
C GLN A 57 -1.70 -6.87 -3.75
N ALA A 58 -0.72 -7.76 -3.56
CA ALA A 58 0.68 -7.38 -3.48
C ALA A 58 1.55 -8.02 -4.57
N LEU A 59 2.44 -7.21 -5.13
CA LEU A 59 3.58 -7.70 -5.91
C LEU A 59 4.85 -7.55 -5.07
N VAL A 60 5.75 -8.51 -5.18
CA VAL A 60 7.05 -8.48 -4.50
C VAL A 60 8.20 -8.55 -5.51
N LYS A 61 9.27 -7.84 -5.19
CA LYS A 61 10.58 -8.02 -5.81
C LYS A 61 11.42 -8.92 -4.95
N GLU A 62 11.70 -10.11 -5.45
CA GLU A 62 12.59 -11.07 -4.78
C GLU A 62 14.01 -11.01 -5.36
N ILE A 63 15.00 -11.07 -4.48
CA ILE A 63 16.42 -11.18 -4.80
C ILE A 63 17.02 -12.22 -3.86
N ASP A 64 17.50 -13.32 -4.42
CA ASP A 64 18.18 -14.42 -3.68
C ASP A 64 17.36 -14.93 -2.46
N GLY A 65 16.04 -15.09 -2.64
CA GLY A 65 15.13 -15.56 -1.59
C GLY A 65 14.73 -14.49 -0.56
N VAL A 66 15.12 -13.23 -0.78
CA VAL A 66 14.77 -12.10 0.09
C VAL A 66 13.77 -11.20 -0.62
N VAL A 67 12.69 -10.82 0.08
CA VAL A 67 11.75 -9.79 -0.40
C VAL A 67 12.43 -8.43 -0.28
N ALA A 68 13.01 -7.98 -1.39
CA ALA A 68 13.72 -6.70 -1.48
C ALA A 68 12.80 -5.48 -1.57
N GLY A 69 11.56 -5.69 -1.99
CA GLY A 69 10.53 -4.65 -2.04
C GLY A 69 9.15 -5.22 -2.26
N VAL A 70 8.15 -4.47 -1.87
CA VAL A 70 6.72 -4.80 -1.97
C VAL A 70 5.93 -3.59 -2.46
N VAL A 71 4.92 -3.84 -3.27
CA VAL A 71 3.87 -2.88 -3.59
C VAL A 71 2.52 -3.53 -3.35
N VAL A 72 1.63 -2.83 -2.68
CA VAL A 72 0.22 -3.20 -2.49
C VAL A 72 -0.62 -2.26 -3.33
N ALA A 73 -1.45 -2.81 -4.22
CA ALA A 73 -2.28 -2.03 -5.11
C ALA A 73 -3.56 -2.77 -5.49
N TYR A 74 -4.64 -2.01 -5.70
CA TYR A 74 -5.97 -2.54 -5.98
C TYR A 74 -6.86 -1.48 -6.65
N GLY A 75 -7.99 -1.90 -7.21
CA GLY A 75 -9.00 -0.97 -7.73
C GLY A 75 -9.69 -0.18 -6.63
N GLY A 76 -9.85 1.13 -6.81
CA GLY A 76 -10.57 1.99 -5.87
C GLY A 76 -12.04 1.60 -5.68
N ASP A 77 -12.64 0.97 -6.69
CA ASP A 77 -13.98 0.37 -6.63
C ASP A 77 -14.09 -0.83 -5.69
N GLN A 78 -12.97 -1.45 -5.32
CA GLN A 78 -12.91 -2.62 -4.45
C GLN A 78 -12.68 -2.27 -2.97
N ILE A 79 -12.34 -1.02 -2.65
CA ILE A 79 -11.87 -0.63 -1.32
C ILE A 79 -12.88 -0.94 -0.20
N ALA A 80 -14.17 -0.76 -0.45
CA ALA A 80 -15.20 -1.04 0.55
C ALA A 80 -15.24 -2.51 0.99
N GLU A 81 -14.97 -3.43 0.07
CA GLU A 81 -14.86 -4.86 0.37
C GLU A 81 -13.52 -5.19 1.00
N LEU A 82 -12.44 -4.64 0.47
CA LEU A 82 -11.07 -4.87 0.95
C LEU A 82 -10.84 -4.33 2.37
N ASP A 83 -11.50 -3.26 2.77
CA ASP A 83 -11.40 -2.70 4.12
C ASP A 83 -12.20 -3.49 5.17
N ARG A 84 -13.14 -4.33 4.76
CA ARG A 84 -14.06 -5.01 5.67
C ARG A 84 -13.37 -5.77 6.81
N PRO A 85 -12.33 -6.61 6.58
CA PRO A 85 -11.69 -7.34 7.67
C PRO A 85 -11.03 -6.42 8.70
N ILE A 86 -10.42 -5.33 8.25
CA ILE A 86 -9.81 -4.31 9.11
C ILE A 86 -10.88 -3.56 9.89
N LEU A 87 -11.93 -3.08 9.22
CA LEU A 87 -13.01 -2.34 9.86
C LEU A 87 -13.76 -3.18 10.89
N ASP A 88 -14.04 -4.45 10.61
CA ASP A 88 -14.70 -5.35 11.55
C ASP A 88 -13.88 -5.54 12.83
N ARG A 89 -12.55 -5.64 12.70
CA ARG A 89 -11.65 -5.70 13.84
C ARG A 89 -11.64 -4.37 14.62
N LEU A 90 -11.42 -3.25 13.93
CA LEU A 90 -11.30 -1.94 14.57
C LEU A 90 -12.59 -1.51 15.26
N ARG A 91 -13.74 -1.75 14.66
CA ARG A 91 -15.05 -1.49 15.28
C ARG A 91 -15.27 -2.24 16.57
N LYS A 92 -14.83 -3.49 16.63
CA LYS A 92 -14.86 -4.29 17.87
C LYS A 92 -13.89 -3.74 18.93
N LEU A 93 -12.64 -3.47 18.54
CA LEU A 93 -11.63 -2.96 19.45
C LEU A 93 -12.00 -1.60 20.07
N LYS A 94 -12.57 -0.72 19.25
CA LYS A 94 -12.96 0.64 19.66
C LYS A 94 -14.35 0.70 20.29
N ASN A 95 -15.10 -0.40 20.25
CA ASN A 95 -16.52 -0.43 20.61
C ASN A 95 -17.33 0.68 19.88
N ASP A 96 -17.00 0.90 18.60
CA ASP A 96 -17.61 1.91 17.74
C ASP A 96 -18.05 1.28 16.42
N PRO A 97 -19.33 0.93 16.25
CA PRO A 97 -19.84 0.31 15.04
C PRO A 97 -19.82 1.25 13.81
N HIS A 98 -19.63 2.55 14.01
CA HIS A 98 -19.60 3.56 12.95
C HIS A 98 -18.17 3.98 12.57
N PHE A 99 -17.17 3.41 13.20
CA PHE A 99 -15.78 3.71 12.86
C PHE A 99 -15.53 3.44 11.36
N HIS A 100 -14.85 4.36 10.72
CA HIS A 100 -14.48 4.29 9.30
C HIS A 100 -13.01 4.74 9.11
N LEU A 101 -12.41 4.32 8.02
CA LEU A 101 -11.12 4.79 7.57
C LEU A 101 -11.29 5.98 6.62
N ASP A 102 -10.26 6.80 6.52
CA ASP A 102 -10.26 7.92 5.58
C ASP A 102 -10.30 7.42 4.13
N LYS A 103 -10.97 8.18 3.26
CA LYS A 103 -11.00 7.88 1.84
C LYS A 103 -9.67 8.28 1.19
N GLU A 104 -8.97 7.31 0.62
CA GLU A 104 -7.66 7.51 0.01
C GLU A 104 -7.70 7.48 -1.52
N SER A 105 -8.69 6.80 -2.11
CA SER A 105 -8.79 6.59 -3.56
C SER A 105 -10.17 6.92 -4.11
N ASP A 106 -10.23 7.22 -5.41
CA ASP A 106 -11.47 7.31 -6.17
C ASP A 106 -11.82 5.95 -6.79
N GLU A 107 -13.10 5.74 -7.11
CA GLU A 107 -13.60 4.44 -7.60
C GLU A 107 -13.11 4.10 -9.02
N ASP A 108 -12.76 5.10 -9.82
CA ASP A 108 -12.37 4.97 -11.22
C ASP A 108 -10.87 4.78 -11.45
N GLU A 109 -10.09 4.56 -10.37
CA GLU A 109 -8.64 4.44 -10.44
C GLU A 109 -8.13 3.13 -9.86
N TYR A 110 -6.96 2.70 -10.34
CA TYR A 110 -6.15 1.69 -9.68
C TYR A 110 -5.26 2.40 -8.66
N TYR A 111 -5.28 2.00 -7.40
CA TYR A 111 -4.62 2.71 -6.31
C TYR A 111 -3.43 1.94 -5.76
N ILE A 112 -2.26 2.56 -5.78
CA ILE A 112 -1.08 2.08 -5.06
C ILE A 112 -1.21 2.54 -3.60
N ASP A 113 -1.54 1.60 -2.74
CA ASP A 113 -1.71 1.82 -1.30
C ASP A 113 -0.37 2.00 -0.59
N THR A 114 0.52 1.05 -0.82
CA THR A 114 1.81 1.00 -0.12
C THR A 114 2.92 0.57 -1.08
N LEU A 115 4.02 1.29 -1.04
CA LEU A 115 5.25 0.93 -1.75
C LEU A 115 6.42 1.00 -0.77
N SER A 116 7.14 -0.10 -0.62
CA SER A 116 8.31 -0.17 0.26
C SER A 116 9.46 -0.95 -0.38
N VAL A 117 10.66 -0.46 -0.17
CA VAL A 117 11.90 -1.12 -0.60
C VAL A 117 12.83 -1.21 0.59
N SER A 118 13.33 -2.40 0.85
CA SER A 118 14.31 -2.62 1.92
C SER A 118 15.53 -1.71 1.73
N PRO A 119 15.99 -1.02 2.80
CA PRO A 119 17.17 -0.17 2.73
C PRO A 119 18.44 -0.89 2.24
N ALA A 120 18.54 -2.20 2.51
CA ALA A 120 19.65 -3.02 2.04
C ALA A 120 19.74 -3.11 0.50
N PHE A 121 18.65 -2.84 -0.19
CA PHE A 121 18.54 -2.85 -1.66
C PHE A 121 18.24 -1.47 -2.25
N GLY A 122 18.48 -0.41 -1.49
CA GLY A 122 18.27 0.96 -1.92
C GLY A 122 19.09 1.35 -3.15
N GLY A 123 18.59 2.32 -3.94
CA GLY A 123 19.33 2.85 -5.10
C GLY A 123 19.36 1.97 -6.35
N GLN A 124 18.71 0.80 -6.34
CA GLN A 124 18.69 -0.16 -7.47
C GLN A 124 17.46 -0.02 -8.39
N GLY A 125 16.66 1.02 -8.20
CA GLY A 125 15.47 1.28 -9.00
C GLY A 125 14.32 0.30 -8.76
N ILE A 126 14.33 -0.44 -7.64
CA ILE A 126 13.30 -1.45 -7.31
C ILE A 126 11.93 -0.80 -7.17
N GLY A 127 11.83 0.34 -6.48
CA GLY A 127 10.57 1.07 -6.32
C GLY A 127 9.95 1.46 -7.67
N THR A 128 10.76 2.01 -8.58
CA THR A 128 10.32 2.35 -9.93
C THR A 128 9.83 1.12 -10.71
N LYS A 129 10.50 -0.02 -10.57
CA LYS A 129 10.10 -1.26 -11.24
C LYS A 129 8.78 -1.80 -10.67
N LEU A 130 8.55 -1.69 -9.37
CA LEU A 130 7.29 -2.08 -8.72
C LEU A 130 6.14 -1.17 -9.14
N ILE A 131 6.36 0.16 -9.25
CA ILE A 131 5.36 1.09 -9.76
C ILE A 131 4.97 0.73 -11.19
N ARG A 132 5.96 0.49 -12.08
CA ARG A 132 5.68 0.11 -13.47
C ARG A 132 4.93 -1.21 -13.58
N ALA A 133 5.26 -2.21 -12.77
CA ALA A 133 4.51 -3.45 -12.71
C ALA A 133 3.05 -3.22 -12.28
N SER A 134 2.79 -2.29 -11.36
CA SER A 134 1.43 -1.90 -10.97
C SER A 134 0.70 -1.15 -12.10
N GLU A 135 1.40 -0.30 -12.87
CA GLU A 135 0.84 0.37 -14.06
C GLU A 135 0.44 -0.65 -15.14
N GLU A 136 1.28 -1.64 -15.40
CA GLU A 136 0.99 -2.73 -16.34
C GLU A 136 -0.21 -3.56 -15.88
N GLN A 137 -0.27 -3.89 -14.59
CA GLN A 137 -1.39 -4.62 -14.00
C GLN A 137 -2.69 -3.81 -14.08
N ALA A 138 -2.66 -2.52 -13.76
CA ALA A 138 -3.81 -1.62 -13.86
C ALA A 138 -4.35 -1.57 -15.31
N SER A 139 -3.47 -1.40 -16.28
CA SER A 139 -3.83 -1.39 -17.71
C SER A 139 -4.44 -2.73 -18.13
N ALA A 140 -3.86 -3.86 -17.72
CA ALA A 140 -4.37 -5.20 -18.03
C ALA A 140 -5.75 -5.46 -17.42
N LEU A 141 -6.07 -4.84 -16.28
CA LEU A 141 -7.37 -4.89 -15.64
C LEU A 141 -8.39 -3.88 -16.19
N GLY A 142 -7.96 -3.01 -17.12
CA GLY A 142 -8.83 -2.06 -17.80
C GLY A 142 -8.98 -0.70 -17.11
N TYR A 143 -8.17 -0.40 -16.08
CA TYR A 143 -8.14 0.92 -15.48
C TYR A 143 -7.42 1.92 -16.40
N GLY A 144 -8.04 3.07 -16.63
CA GLY A 144 -7.44 4.15 -17.44
C GLY A 144 -6.60 5.14 -16.62
N LYS A 145 -6.52 4.93 -15.30
CA LYS A 145 -5.87 5.84 -14.36
C LYS A 145 -5.30 5.04 -13.18
N ILE A 146 -4.09 5.39 -12.77
CA ILE A 146 -3.47 4.88 -11.54
C ILE A 146 -3.15 6.05 -10.62
N ALA A 147 -3.29 5.84 -9.32
CA ALA A 147 -3.09 6.86 -8.30
C ALA A 147 -2.27 6.35 -7.12
N MET A 148 -1.74 7.28 -6.35
CA MET A 148 -1.09 7.05 -5.06
C MET A 148 -1.17 8.30 -4.19
N ALA A 149 -1.00 8.13 -2.90
CA ALA A 149 -0.89 9.24 -1.95
C ALA A 149 0.55 9.37 -1.45
N VAL A 150 1.04 10.60 -1.39
CA VAL A 150 2.35 10.93 -0.81
C VAL A 150 2.19 12.04 0.24
N VAL A 151 2.74 11.83 1.43
CA VAL A 151 2.72 12.85 2.48
C VAL A 151 3.40 14.12 1.99
N THR A 152 2.80 15.28 2.26
CA THR A 152 3.19 16.55 1.63
C THR A 152 4.62 17.01 1.93
N ASP A 153 5.22 16.52 3.01
CA ASP A 153 6.61 16.82 3.40
C ASP A 153 7.65 15.83 2.85
N ASN A 154 7.23 14.75 2.17
CA ASN A 154 8.14 13.81 1.52
C ASN A 154 8.54 14.29 0.12
N ALA A 155 9.39 15.32 0.07
CA ALA A 155 9.84 15.93 -1.19
C ALA A 155 10.54 14.93 -2.13
N ARG A 156 11.23 13.92 -1.58
CA ARG A 156 11.93 12.90 -2.38
C ARG A 156 10.96 12.02 -3.15
N ALA A 157 9.96 11.47 -2.47
CA ALA A 157 8.94 10.64 -3.10
C ALA A 157 8.10 11.46 -4.09
N TYR A 158 7.69 12.66 -3.71
CA TYR A 158 6.97 13.59 -4.57
C TYR A 158 7.72 13.85 -5.89
N SER A 159 9.00 14.20 -5.82
CA SER A 159 9.82 14.43 -7.02
C SER A 159 9.96 13.19 -7.89
N LEU A 160 10.11 12.01 -7.28
CA LEU A 160 10.15 10.74 -8.03
C LEU A 160 8.85 10.51 -8.80
N TYR A 161 7.70 10.71 -8.17
CA TYR A 161 6.40 10.47 -8.81
C TYR A 161 6.12 11.47 -9.93
N LEU A 162 6.48 12.74 -9.77
CA LEU A 162 6.44 13.71 -10.85
C LEU A 162 7.31 13.25 -12.05
N HIS A 163 8.52 12.76 -11.78
CA HIS A 163 9.42 12.27 -12.83
C HIS A 163 8.87 11.03 -13.55
N LEU A 164 8.06 10.23 -12.87
CA LEU A 164 7.37 9.06 -13.45
C LEU A 164 6.09 9.41 -14.20
N GLY A 165 5.72 10.70 -14.24
CA GLY A 165 4.56 11.21 -14.97
C GLY A 165 3.26 11.28 -14.16
N TYR A 166 3.35 11.20 -12.83
CA TYR A 166 2.22 11.48 -11.96
C TYR A 166 2.06 12.98 -11.75
N GLU A 167 0.82 13.42 -11.61
CA GLU A 167 0.47 14.82 -11.35
C GLU A 167 -0.40 14.91 -10.09
N VAL A 168 -0.31 16.01 -9.37
CA VAL A 168 -1.19 16.25 -8.21
C VAL A 168 -2.61 16.50 -8.71
N ASP A 169 -3.53 15.68 -8.25
CA ASP A 169 -4.97 15.81 -8.50
C ASP A 169 -5.64 16.65 -7.41
N LYS A 170 -5.36 16.33 -6.15
CA LYS A 170 -5.93 17.01 -4.97
C LYS A 170 -5.07 16.75 -3.73
N GLU A 171 -5.36 17.48 -2.66
CA GLU A 171 -4.91 17.14 -1.32
C GLU A 171 -5.98 16.32 -0.60
N ILE A 172 -5.55 15.34 0.18
CA ILE A 172 -6.39 14.51 1.04
C ILE A 172 -5.79 14.42 2.44
N THR A 173 -6.59 14.03 3.41
CA THR A 173 -6.13 13.78 4.78
C THR A 173 -6.23 12.29 5.07
N ILE A 174 -5.13 11.69 5.53
CA ILE A 174 -5.07 10.30 5.99
C ILE A 174 -4.50 10.31 7.40
N ASN A 175 -5.27 9.77 8.34
CA ASN A 175 -4.89 9.70 9.77
C ASN A 175 -4.37 11.04 10.32
N GLY A 176 -5.04 12.15 9.95
CA GLY A 176 -4.70 13.50 10.42
C GLY A 176 -3.53 14.18 9.71
N HIS A 177 -2.90 13.54 8.73
CA HIS A 177 -1.80 14.09 7.97
C HIS A 177 -2.22 14.48 6.54
N ALA A 178 -1.63 15.54 6.00
CA ALA A 178 -1.88 15.99 4.64
C ALA A 178 -1.06 15.19 3.61
N TYR A 179 -1.73 14.73 2.56
CA TYR A 179 -1.16 13.99 1.45
C TYR A 179 -1.53 14.65 0.12
N TYR A 180 -0.62 14.59 -0.85
CA TYR A 180 -0.97 14.79 -2.24
C TYR A 180 -1.50 13.49 -2.81
N HIS A 181 -2.74 13.51 -3.32
CA HIS A 181 -3.28 12.46 -4.17
C HIS A 181 -2.74 12.70 -5.58
N MET A 182 -1.89 11.80 -6.05
CA MET A 182 -1.22 11.93 -7.34
C MET A 182 -1.75 10.88 -8.30
N VAL A 183 -2.00 11.29 -9.54
CA VAL A 183 -2.59 10.44 -10.58
C VAL A 183 -1.75 10.43 -11.84
N LYS A 184 -1.83 9.33 -12.58
CA LYS A 184 -1.26 9.17 -13.92
C LYS A 184 -2.29 8.48 -14.82
N ARG A 185 -2.48 8.99 -16.04
CA ARG A 185 -3.26 8.30 -17.07
C ARG A 185 -2.41 7.18 -17.70
N LEU A 186 -3.06 6.04 -17.93
CA LEU A 186 -2.46 4.84 -18.50
C LEU A 186 -2.78 4.70 -20.00
#